data_7f9cfa4a518553a8ec2f0dd69dd3ecc4
#
_entry.id   7f9cfa4a518553a8ec2f0dd69dd3ecc4
#
_cell.length_a   1.000
_cell.length_b   1.000
_cell.length_c   1.000
_cell.angle_alpha   90.00
_cell.angle_beta   90.00
_cell.angle_gamma   90.00
#
_symmetry.space_group_name_H-M   'P 1'
#
loop_
_entity.id
_entity.type
_entity.pdbx_description
1 polymer ?
#
loop_
_entity_poly.entity_id
_entity_poly.type
_entity_poly.pdbx_seq_one_letter_code
_entity_poly.pdbx_strand_id
1 'polypeptide(L)'
;PHVFGGAEPEKDAQSVLVSWDAIKRREKHQRTTTQAMDSVARSLPALWRAEKLQKKAADDGFDWPDIQGALSKLDEEVGELHQAVQDGANVAEELGDVLFAAVKAARFAGVDPEDALNAACEKFIRRYAAVEQGAAGRGVPVSDLTLAEMTDLWNGAKQSHDSDGF
;
A
#
# COMPACT_ATOMS: atom_id res chain seq x y z
N PRO A 1 -23.34 -46.70 -24.83
CA PRO A 1 -23.59 -45.95 -23.63
C PRO A 1 -22.30 -45.21 -23.24
N HIS A 2 -22.40 -43.86 -23.24
CA HIS A 2 -21.29 -42.92 -23.08
C HIS A 2 -21.14 -42.57 -21.60
N VAL A 3 -19.94 -42.75 -21.07
CA VAL A 3 -19.53 -42.29 -19.75
C VAL A 3 -18.83 -40.94 -19.96
N PHE A 4 -19.40 -39.84 -19.49
CA PHE A 4 -18.72 -38.57 -19.35
C PHE A 4 -18.08 -38.51 -17.96
N GLY A 5 -16.74 -38.58 -17.93
CA GLY A 5 -15.97 -38.33 -16.74
C GLY A 5 -15.92 -36.82 -16.48
N GLY A 6 -16.35 -36.40 -15.29
CA GLY A 6 -16.23 -35.01 -14.86
C GLY A 6 -14.75 -34.64 -14.60
N ALA A 7 -14.27 -33.63 -15.29
CA ALA A 7 -13.00 -32.99 -14.99
C ALA A 7 -13.22 -31.90 -13.94
N GLU A 8 -12.43 -31.93 -12.87
CA GLU A 8 -12.44 -30.92 -11.82
C GLU A 8 -11.86 -29.60 -12.36
N PRO A 9 -12.59 -28.46 -12.29
CA PRO A 9 -12.12 -27.20 -12.92
C PRO A 9 -11.09 -26.40 -12.10
N GLU A 10 -10.84 -26.75 -10.83
CA GLU A 10 -10.01 -25.90 -9.98
C GLU A 10 -8.50 -26.11 -10.08
N LYS A 11 -8.04 -27.25 -10.54
CA LYS A 11 -6.60 -27.51 -10.76
C LYS A 11 -6.06 -26.89 -12.04
N ASP A 12 -6.94 -26.57 -12.97
CA ASP A 12 -6.56 -26.12 -14.32
C ASP A 12 -6.22 -24.60 -14.36
N ALA A 13 -6.93 -23.77 -13.60
CA ALA A 13 -6.71 -22.32 -13.62
C ALA A 13 -5.35 -21.90 -13.02
N GLN A 14 -4.90 -22.58 -11.96
CA GLN A 14 -3.63 -22.27 -11.30
C GLN A 14 -2.44 -22.79 -12.12
N SER A 15 -2.57 -23.95 -12.74
CA SER A 15 -1.57 -24.50 -13.66
C SER A 15 -1.46 -23.67 -14.95
N VAL A 16 -2.56 -23.13 -15.45
CA VAL A 16 -2.60 -22.23 -16.61
C VAL A 16 -1.93 -20.88 -16.28
N LEU A 17 -2.17 -20.30 -15.12
CA LEU A 17 -1.52 -19.04 -14.69
C LEU A 17 0.00 -19.19 -14.55
N VAL A 18 0.46 -20.27 -13.92
CA VAL A 18 1.90 -20.61 -13.80
C VAL A 18 2.53 -20.83 -15.17
N SER A 19 1.80 -21.45 -16.10
CA SER A 19 2.25 -21.66 -17.48
C SER A 19 2.35 -20.33 -18.26
N TRP A 20 1.42 -19.41 -18.09
CA TRP A 20 1.42 -18.09 -18.74
C TRP A 20 2.57 -17.20 -18.27
N ASP A 21 2.89 -17.21 -16.98
CA ASP A 21 4.02 -16.45 -16.46
C ASP A 21 5.36 -17.04 -16.90
N ALA A 22 5.47 -18.35 -16.98
CA ALA A 22 6.64 -19.02 -17.54
C ALA A 22 6.82 -18.71 -19.05
N ILE A 23 5.74 -18.64 -19.81
CA ILE A 23 5.77 -18.26 -21.23
C ILE A 23 6.18 -16.79 -21.37
N LYS A 24 5.61 -15.87 -20.59
CA LYS A 24 6.00 -14.44 -20.58
C LYS A 24 7.47 -14.22 -20.19
N ARG A 25 7.98 -15.01 -19.22
CA ARG A 25 9.42 -14.97 -18.86
C ARG A 25 10.30 -15.43 -20.03
N ARG A 26 9.89 -16.48 -20.76
CA ARG A 26 10.59 -16.97 -21.94
C ARG A 26 10.59 -15.98 -23.10
N GLU A 27 9.44 -15.37 -23.40
CA GLU A 27 9.30 -14.34 -24.45
C GLU A 27 10.16 -13.10 -24.16
N LYS A 28 10.31 -12.72 -22.87
CA LYS A 28 11.15 -11.59 -22.44
C LYS A 28 12.61 -11.95 -22.24
N HIS A 29 13.05 -13.17 -22.53
CA HIS A 29 14.40 -13.69 -22.26
C HIS A 29 14.86 -13.52 -20.79
N GLN A 30 13.93 -13.48 -19.85
CA GLN A 30 14.21 -13.32 -18.42
C GLN A 30 14.54 -14.68 -17.81
N ARG A 31 15.79 -14.86 -17.38
CA ARG A 31 16.28 -16.12 -16.81
C ARG A 31 16.12 -16.18 -15.28
N THR A 32 16.04 -15.03 -14.61
CA THR A 32 15.96 -14.91 -13.16
C THR A 32 14.82 -13.99 -12.74
N THR A 33 14.35 -14.14 -11.51
CA THR A 33 13.33 -13.25 -10.93
C THR A 33 13.86 -11.82 -10.79
N THR A 34 15.15 -11.64 -10.49
CA THR A 34 15.78 -10.30 -10.48
C THR A 34 15.65 -9.62 -11.84
N GLN A 35 15.92 -10.33 -12.94
CA GLN A 35 15.72 -9.78 -14.29
C GLN A 35 14.25 -9.42 -14.56
N ALA A 36 13.31 -10.23 -14.05
CA ALA A 36 11.90 -9.93 -14.12
C ALA A 36 11.52 -8.69 -13.27
N MET A 37 12.14 -8.51 -12.10
CA MET A 37 12.00 -7.32 -11.26
C MET A 37 12.58 -6.08 -11.95
N ASP A 38 13.76 -6.17 -12.55
CA ASP A 38 14.39 -5.06 -13.30
C ASP A 38 13.55 -4.61 -14.49
N SER A 39 12.76 -5.49 -15.08
CA SER A 39 11.84 -5.16 -16.18
C SER A 39 10.59 -4.40 -15.75
N VAL A 40 10.33 -4.25 -14.45
CA VAL A 40 9.22 -3.44 -13.94
C VAL A 40 9.52 -1.97 -14.22
N ALA A 41 8.62 -1.31 -14.94
CA ALA A 41 8.83 0.06 -15.38
C ALA A 41 9.11 1.00 -14.19
N ARG A 42 10.21 1.75 -14.27
CA ARG A 42 10.59 2.73 -13.23
C ARG A 42 9.71 3.98 -13.24
N SER A 43 8.91 4.18 -14.30
CA SER A 43 7.94 5.26 -14.42
C SER A 43 6.60 4.99 -13.72
N LEU A 44 6.41 3.79 -13.19
CA LEU A 44 5.21 3.50 -12.37
C LEU A 44 5.24 4.32 -11.08
N PRO A 45 4.06 4.70 -10.54
CA PRO A 45 3.92 5.14 -9.16
C PRO A 45 4.64 4.19 -8.21
N ALA A 46 5.34 4.74 -7.20
CA ALA A 46 6.28 3.97 -6.40
C ALA A 46 5.61 2.83 -5.62
N LEU A 47 4.39 3.04 -5.11
CA LEU A 47 3.66 2.01 -4.38
C LEU A 47 3.25 0.85 -5.29
N TRP A 48 2.77 1.11 -6.49
CA TRP A 48 2.49 0.07 -7.48
C TRP A 48 3.75 -0.66 -7.93
N ARG A 49 4.87 0.07 -8.09
CA ARG A 49 6.14 -0.56 -8.42
C ARG A 49 6.58 -1.51 -7.30
N ALA A 50 6.50 -1.09 -6.04
CA ALA A 50 6.81 -1.92 -4.88
C ALA A 50 5.93 -3.18 -4.85
N GLU A 51 4.62 -3.03 -5.04
CA GLU A 51 3.68 -4.17 -5.10
C GLU A 51 4.06 -5.18 -6.19
N LYS A 52 4.40 -4.69 -7.40
CA LYS A 52 4.81 -5.57 -8.52
C LYS A 52 6.10 -6.32 -8.23
N LEU A 53 7.08 -5.68 -7.58
CA LEU A 53 8.33 -6.34 -7.17
C LEU A 53 8.05 -7.42 -6.14
N GLN A 54 7.22 -7.14 -5.13
CA GLN A 54 6.83 -8.10 -4.11
C GLN A 54 6.07 -9.30 -4.68
N LYS A 55 5.16 -9.08 -5.63
CA LYS A 55 4.45 -10.17 -6.33
C LYS A 55 5.42 -11.11 -7.05
N LYS A 56 6.47 -10.56 -7.69
CA LYS A 56 7.48 -11.38 -8.35
C LYS A 56 8.30 -12.22 -7.39
N ALA A 57 8.60 -11.70 -6.20
CA ALA A 57 9.27 -12.47 -5.15
C ALA A 57 8.35 -13.56 -4.58
N ALA A 58 7.07 -13.25 -4.39
CA ALA A 58 6.06 -14.19 -3.93
C ALA A 58 5.86 -15.37 -4.89
N ASP A 59 5.93 -15.13 -6.22
CA ASP A 59 5.87 -16.19 -7.24
C ASP A 59 6.97 -17.24 -7.09
N ASP A 60 8.12 -16.86 -6.51
CA ASP A 60 9.22 -17.78 -6.18
C ASP A 60 9.11 -18.37 -4.76
N GLY A 61 8.04 -18.07 -4.02
CA GLY A 61 7.84 -18.53 -2.65
C GLY A 61 8.48 -17.62 -1.59
N PHE A 62 9.08 -16.49 -1.99
CA PHE A 62 9.65 -15.52 -1.04
C PHE A 62 8.59 -14.54 -0.56
N ASP A 63 7.73 -15.03 0.35
CA ASP A 63 6.66 -14.24 0.95
C ASP A 63 6.31 -14.73 2.36
N TRP A 64 5.55 -13.92 3.10
CA TRP A 64 4.97 -14.33 4.38
C TRP A 64 3.82 -15.32 4.17
N PRO A 65 3.54 -16.22 5.12
CA PRO A 65 2.41 -17.14 4.99
C PRO A 65 1.05 -16.45 5.12
N ASP A 66 1.00 -15.31 5.82
CA ASP A 66 -0.22 -14.57 6.10
C ASP A 66 0.06 -13.07 6.36
N ILE A 67 -1.03 -12.31 6.56
CA ILE A 67 -0.98 -10.88 6.84
C ILE A 67 -0.29 -10.57 8.18
N GLN A 68 -0.30 -11.46 9.16
CA GLN A 68 0.29 -11.21 10.46
C GLN A 68 1.81 -11.07 10.36
N GLY A 69 2.45 -11.89 9.53
CA GLY A 69 3.87 -11.76 9.21
C GLY A 69 4.20 -10.40 8.56
N ALA A 70 3.35 -9.95 7.62
CA ALA A 70 3.52 -8.66 6.97
C ALA A 70 3.34 -7.47 7.95
N LEU A 71 2.36 -7.55 8.85
CA LEU A 71 2.13 -6.52 9.88
C LEU A 71 3.27 -6.50 10.92
N SER A 72 3.74 -7.66 11.37
CA SER A 72 4.88 -7.74 12.31
C SER A 72 6.15 -7.12 11.70
N LYS A 73 6.38 -7.34 10.39
CA LYS A 73 7.51 -6.70 9.71
C LYS A 73 7.32 -5.18 9.60
N LEU A 74 6.10 -4.70 9.36
CA LEU A 74 5.82 -3.26 9.36
C LEU A 74 6.12 -2.62 10.73
N ASP A 75 5.73 -3.28 11.83
CA ASP A 75 6.04 -2.80 13.19
C ASP A 75 7.55 -2.76 13.46
N GLU A 76 8.30 -3.77 12.97
CA GLU A 76 9.76 -3.80 13.04
C GLU A 76 10.38 -2.59 12.31
N GLU A 77 9.98 -2.33 11.05
CA GLU A 77 10.49 -1.20 10.26
C GLU A 77 10.16 0.16 10.90
N VAL A 78 8.99 0.30 11.52
CA VAL A 78 8.64 1.50 12.29
C VAL A 78 9.59 1.67 13.49
N GLY A 79 9.96 0.57 14.15
CA GLY A 79 10.94 0.58 15.24
C GLY A 79 12.33 1.01 14.77
N GLU A 80 12.79 0.50 13.64
CA GLU A 80 14.07 0.84 13.02
C GLU A 80 14.10 2.32 12.59
N LEU A 81 13.01 2.83 12.02
CA LEU A 81 12.85 4.25 11.71
C LEU A 81 12.96 5.13 12.98
N HIS A 82 12.33 4.73 14.10
CA HIS A 82 12.45 5.45 15.36
C HIS A 82 13.90 5.52 15.83
N GLN A 83 14.64 4.41 15.75
CA GLN A 83 16.05 4.36 16.11
C GLN A 83 16.90 5.24 15.20
N ALA A 84 16.68 5.17 13.88
CA ALA A 84 17.37 5.99 12.90
C ALA A 84 17.20 7.51 13.15
N VAL A 85 15.98 7.92 13.53
CA VAL A 85 15.70 9.32 13.90
C VAL A 85 16.47 9.73 15.17
N GLN A 86 16.55 8.86 16.18
CA GLN A 86 17.30 9.13 17.41
C GLN A 86 18.80 9.24 17.14
N ASP A 87 19.33 8.38 16.28
CA ASP A 87 20.74 8.33 15.93
C ASP A 87 21.14 9.40 14.90
N GLY A 88 20.16 10.01 14.22
CA GLY A 88 20.40 10.99 13.16
C GLY A 88 21.03 10.38 11.90
N ALA A 89 20.82 9.08 11.65
CA ALA A 89 21.42 8.32 10.54
C ALA A 89 20.38 7.41 9.87
N ASN A 90 20.53 7.17 8.56
CA ASN A 90 19.75 6.23 7.75
C ASN A 90 18.22 6.47 7.68
N VAL A 91 17.73 7.63 8.12
CA VAL A 91 16.28 7.94 8.19
C VAL A 91 15.57 7.73 6.86
N ALA A 92 16.22 8.08 5.74
CA ALA A 92 15.61 7.93 4.41
C ALA A 92 15.49 6.45 3.99
N GLU A 93 16.44 5.62 4.37
CA GLU A 93 16.43 4.17 4.13
C GLU A 93 15.29 3.52 4.91
N GLU A 94 15.27 3.72 6.23
CA GLU A 94 14.25 3.14 7.10
C GLU A 94 12.82 3.62 6.75
N LEU A 95 12.67 4.88 6.37
CA LEU A 95 11.37 5.36 5.86
C LEU A 95 10.96 4.64 4.57
N GLY A 96 11.91 4.35 3.70
CA GLY A 96 11.68 3.55 2.49
C GLY A 96 11.19 2.14 2.83
N ASP A 97 11.81 1.51 3.84
CA ASP A 97 11.46 0.15 4.28
C ASP A 97 10.08 0.10 4.96
N VAL A 98 9.73 1.10 5.78
CA VAL A 98 8.36 1.28 6.31
C VAL A 98 7.33 1.35 5.19
N LEU A 99 7.57 2.17 4.16
CA LEU A 99 6.65 2.30 3.01
C LEU A 99 6.54 0.98 2.24
N PHE A 100 7.66 0.29 2.02
CA PHE A 100 7.69 -1.00 1.34
C PHE A 100 6.95 -2.09 2.13
N ALA A 101 7.12 -2.14 3.46
CA ALA A 101 6.38 -3.04 4.35
C ALA A 101 4.88 -2.73 4.38
N ALA A 102 4.49 -1.44 4.38
CA ALA A 102 3.09 -1.03 4.29
C ALA A 102 2.42 -1.50 2.99
N VAL A 103 3.13 -1.42 1.84
CA VAL A 103 2.64 -1.98 0.57
C VAL A 103 2.44 -3.49 0.66
N LYS A 104 3.33 -4.22 1.36
CA LYS A 104 3.16 -5.66 1.58
C LYS A 104 1.90 -5.96 2.39
N ALA A 105 1.65 -5.23 3.47
CA ALA A 105 0.43 -5.38 4.26
C ALA A 105 -0.83 -5.08 3.42
N ALA A 106 -0.82 -4.03 2.61
CA ALA A 106 -1.91 -3.71 1.69
C ALA A 106 -2.19 -4.86 0.70
N ARG A 107 -1.14 -5.46 0.12
CA ARG A 107 -1.26 -6.60 -0.78
C ARG A 107 -1.93 -7.80 -0.11
N PHE A 108 -1.54 -8.16 1.12
CA PHE A 108 -2.18 -9.22 1.88
C PHE A 108 -3.63 -8.92 2.25
N ALA A 109 -3.96 -7.64 2.47
CA ALA A 109 -5.32 -7.18 2.72
C ALA A 109 -6.19 -7.10 1.46
N GLY A 110 -5.63 -7.32 0.26
CA GLY A 110 -6.33 -7.16 -1.02
C GLY A 110 -6.66 -5.71 -1.35
N VAL A 111 -5.90 -4.75 -0.81
CA VAL A 111 -6.08 -3.30 -0.99
C VAL A 111 -5.03 -2.77 -1.95
N ASP A 112 -5.44 -2.00 -2.95
CA ASP A 112 -4.50 -1.26 -3.80
C ASP A 112 -3.84 -0.14 -2.98
N PRO A 113 -2.50 -0.14 -2.83
CA PRO A 113 -1.81 0.81 -1.96
C PRO A 113 -1.84 2.25 -2.52
N GLU A 114 -1.84 2.43 -3.83
CA GLU A 114 -1.89 3.74 -4.47
C GLU A 114 -3.28 4.36 -4.29
N ASP A 115 -4.33 3.58 -4.53
CA ASP A 115 -5.72 4.02 -4.32
C ASP A 115 -5.98 4.36 -2.86
N ALA A 116 -5.48 3.54 -1.93
CA ALA A 116 -5.62 3.79 -0.49
C ALA A 116 -4.96 5.10 -0.07
N LEU A 117 -3.75 5.38 -0.58
CA LEU A 117 -3.05 6.64 -0.28
C LEU A 117 -3.75 7.84 -0.93
N ASN A 118 -4.21 7.72 -2.17
CA ASN A 118 -5.00 8.75 -2.83
C ASN A 118 -6.29 9.07 -2.05
N ALA A 119 -7.02 8.05 -1.59
CA ALA A 119 -8.20 8.24 -0.76
C ALA A 119 -7.87 8.96 0.57
N ALA A 120 -6.70 8.68 1.16
CA ALA A 120 -6.23 9.39 2.35
C ALA A 120 -5.91 10.86 2.05
N CYS A 121 -5.32 11.18 0.89
CA CYS A 121 -5.10 12.54 0.43
C CYS A 121 -6.42 13.32 0.27
N GLU A 122 -7.38 12.73 -0.42
CA GLU A 122 -8.71 13.35 -0.60
C GLU A 122 -9.43 13.57 0.75
N LYS A 123 -9.31 12.62 1.66
CA LYS A 123 -9.83 12.77 3.03
C LYS A 123 -9.14 13.91 3.77
N PHE A 124 -7.84 14.06 3.61
CA PHE A 124 -7.09 15.17 4.21
C PHE A 124 -7.58 16.52 3.69
N ILE A 125 -7.73 16.66 2.37
CA ILE A 125 -8.23 17.90 1.73
C ILE A 125 -9.61 18.26 2.28
N ARG A 126 -10.55 17.32 2.33
CA ARG A 126 -11.90 17.56 2.86
C ARG A 126 -11.89 18.01 4.32
N ARG A 127 -11.05 17.40 5.16
CA ARG A 127 -10.94 17.78 6.58
C ARG A 127 -10.28 19.15 6.76
N TYR A 128 -9.28 19.47 5.93
CA TYR A 128 -8.64 20.78 5.97
C TYR A 128 -9.59 21.92 5.55
N ALA A 129 -10.47 21.67 4.59
CA ALA A 129 -11.52 22.62 4.21
C ALA A 129 -12.43 22.98 5.41
N ALA A 130 -12.69 22.07 6.35
CA ALA A 130 -13.42 22.38 7.57
C ALA A 130 -12.62 23.30 8.52
N VAL A 131 -11.29 23.19 8.55
CA VAL A 131 -10.43 24.13 9.30
C VAL A 131 -10.52 25.53 8.69
N GLU A 132 -10.45 25.64 7.36
CA GLU A 132 -10.60 26.93 6.65
C GLU A 132 -11.98 27.57 6.90
N GLN A 133 -13.04 26.77 6.83
CA GLN A 133 -14.41 27.24 7.13
C GLN A 133 -14.54 27.71 8.58
N GLY A 134 -13.93 27.00 9.53
CA GLY A 134 -13.90 27.37 10.94
C GLY A 134 -13.17 28.71 11.19
N ALA A 135 -12.05 28.94 10.52
CA ALA A 135 -11.31 30.19 10.55
C ALA A 135 -12.15 31.33 9.96
N ALA A 136 -12.75 31.10 8.79
CA ALA A 136 -13.63 32.09 8.13
C ALA A 136 -14.83 32.45 9.01
N GLY A 137 -15.45 31.50 9.71
CA GLY A 137 -16.54 31.72 10.66
C GLY A 137 -16.13 32.58 11.86
N ARG A 138 -14.83 32.61 12.20
CA ARG A 138 -14.27 33.49 13.24
C ARG A 138 -13.78 34.84 12.68
N GLY A 139 -13.82 35.02 11.36
CA GLY A 139 -13.36 36.25 10.69
C GLY A 139 -11.83 36.42 10.70
N VAL A 140 -11.08 35.34 10.83
CA VAL A 140 -9.61 35.34 10.87
C VAL A 140 -9.03 34.41 9.80
N PRO A 141 -7.81 34.68 9.29
CA PRO A 141 -7.10 33.72 8.43
C PRO A 141 -6.67 32.48 9.24
N VAL A 142 -6.49 31.34 8.55
CA VAL A 142 -6.03 30.10 9.19
C VAL A 142 -4.70 30.28 9.93
N SER A 143 -3.80 31.13 9.39
CA SER A 143 -2.50 31.43 10.00
C SER A 143 -2.57 32.03 11.42
N ASP A 144 -3.71 32.62 11.78
CA ASP A 144 -3.92 33.23 13.08
C ASP A 144 -4.51 32.25 14.11
N LEU A 145 -4.88 31.04 13.68
CA LEU A 145 -5.31 29.98 14.57
C LEU A 145 -4.11 29.31 15.22
N THR A 146 -4.24 28.96 16.48
CA THR A 146 -3.30 28.08 17.16
C THR A 146 -3.44 26.62 16.65
N LEU A 147 -2.40 25.81 16.82
CA LEU A 147 -2.47 24.39 16.47
C LEU A 147 -3.61 23.66 17.19
N ALA A 148 -3.88 24.02 18.46
CA ALA A 148 -4.98 23.45 19.23
C ALA A 148 -6.35 23.77 18.59
N GLU A 149 -6.58 25.03 18.20
CA GLU A 149 -7.81 25.44 17.52
C GLU A 149 -7.99 24.75 16.15
N MET A 150 -6.92 24.63 15.35
CA MET A 150 -6.95 23.89 14.10
C MET A 150 -7.26 22.39 14.34
N THR A 151 -6.68 21.81 15.39
CA THR A 151 -6.91 20.40 15.75
C THR A 151 -8.35 20.15 16.19
N ASP A 152 -8.96 21.07 16.94
CA ASP A 152 -10.36 20.98 17.35
C ASP A 152 -11.31 21.02 16.13
N LEU A 153 -11.08 21.93 15.20
CA LEU A 153 -11.82 22.01 13.94
C LEU A 153 -11.66 20.74 13.09
N TRP A 154 -10.43 20.25 13.00
CA TRP A 154 -10.11 19.00 12.31
C TRP A 154 -10.82 17.78 12.93
N ASN A 155 -10.83 17.68 14.26
CA ASN A 155 -11.50 16.59 14.96
C ASN A 155 -13.02 16.67 14.84
N GLY A 156 -13.58 17.86 14.81
CA GLY A 156 -15.01 18.07 14.51
C GLY A 156 -15.40 17.53 13.14
N ALA A 157 -14.52 17.74 12.13
CA ALA A 157 -14.74 17.21 10.79
C ALA A 157 -14.67 15.67 10.70
N LYS A 158 -13.92 15.00 11.59
CA LYS A 158 -13.93 13.54 11.68
C LYS A 158 -15.28 12.99 12.11
N GLN A 159 -15.88 13.60 13.15
CA GLN A 159 -17.13 13.14 13.74
C GLN A 159 -18.33 13.31 12.81
N SER A 160 -18.36 14.40 12.02
CA SER A 160 -19.44 14.64 11.06
C SER A 160 -19.44 13.65 9.88
N HIS A 161 -18.30 13.11 9.49
CA HIS A 161 -18.18 12.12 8.41
C HIS A 161 -18.40 10.68 8.83
N ASP A 162 -18.10 10.34 10.08
CA ASP A 162 -18.37 8.99 10.62
C ASP A 162 -19.88 8.78 10.86
N SER A 163 -20.68 9.87 10.85
CA SER A 163 -22.14 9.82 10.99
C SER A 163 -22.90 9.66 9.65
N ASP A 164 -22.25 9.92 8.52
CA ASP A 164 -22.84 9.82 7.17
C ASP A 164 -22.53 8.51 6.43
N GLY A 165 -21.87 7.57 7.10
CA GLY A 165 -21.40 6.31 6.55
C GLY A 165 -22.14 5.07 7.04
N PHE A 166 -23.49 5.01 6.82
CA PHE A 166 -24.26 3.75 6.81
C PHE A 166 -25.27 3.76 5.67
#